data_5b45b2c18f89562c4cef02ef244bd0d5
#
_entry.id   5b45b2c18f89562c4cef02ef244bd0d5
#
_cell.length_a   1.000
_cell.length_b   1.000
_cell.length_c   1.000
_cell.angle_alpha   90.00
_cell.angle_beta   90.00
_cell.angle_gamma   90.00
#
_symmetry.space_group_name_H-M   'P 1'
#
loop_
_entity.id
_entity.type
_entity.pdbx_description
1 polymer ?
#
loop_
_entity_poly.entity_id
_entity_poly.type
_entity_poly.pdbx_seq_one_letter_code
_entity_poly.pdbx_strand_id
1 'polypeptide(L)'
;FFTQEVVDAMIYAGDHHLDVVNMSFFADPWLFNCKNDADQRAIVTAISRASRYAQQRGVVMVAAQGNEAIDLAHPVTDEISPDFPPGSELTREVGNNCVVLPNELPGVVGVTGIGPSGELSFFSSYGAGVTDVTAPSGSSGQAPNPFGRVLAAWSSTGPPIDLPGRDVQDAGGAVYAWVQGTSMASPHAAGVAALIRAAHPSMSAGAVQATLQNTAMPKDCPTPAETDPLSGALGVQTCTGGPGHTNFYGKGLVDALAAGSG
;
A
#
# COMPACT_ATOMS: atom_id res chain seq x y z
N PHE A 1 -7.02 -10.24 -7.52
CA PHE A 1 -8.40 -9.93 -7.03
C PHE A 1 -9.17 -9.21 -8.11
N PHE A 2 -10.12 -9.90 -8.75
CA PHE A 2 -10.91 -9.32 -9.84
C PHE A 2 -11.98 -8.34 -9.31
N THR A 3 -12.50 -7.54 -10.21
CA THR A 3 -13.44 -6.44 -9.91
C THR A 3 -14.62 -6.86 -9.04
N GLN A 4 -15.23 -8.03 -9.32
CA GLN A 4 -16.42 -8.48 -8.58
C GLN A 4 -16.11 -8.74 -7.10
N GLU A 5 -15.03 -9.47 -6.82
CA GLU A 5 -14.62 -9.79 -5.45
C GLU A 5 -14.26 -8.52 -4.66
N VAL A 6 -13.61 -7.56 -5.31
CA VAL A 6 -13.27 -6.27 -4.70
C VAL A 6 -14.53 -5.48 -4.36
N VAL A 7 -15.51 -5.42 -5.26
CA VAL A 7 -16.79 -4.74 -5.04
C VAL A 7 -17.58 -5.40 -3.91
N ASP A 8 -17.68 -6.74 -3.93
CA ASP A 8 -18.41 -7.50 -2.91
C ASP A 8 -17.78 -7.35 -1.52
N ALA A 9 -16.44 -7.37 -1.44
CA ALA A 9 -15.72 -7.15 -0.18
C ALA A 9 -15.95 -5.74 0.39
N MET A 10 -15.94 -4.71 -0.47
CA MET A 10 -16.21 -3.34 -0.04
C MET A 10 -17.67 -3.15 0.42
N ILE A 11 -18.64 -3.75 -0.28
CA ILE A 11 -20.05 -3.72 0.13
C ILE A 11 -20.20 -4.45 1.46
N TYR A 12 -19.60 -5.65 1.59
CA TYR A 12 -19.62 -6.41 2.84
C TYR A 12 -19.06 -5.58 4.01
N ALA A 13 -17.92 -4.91 3.82
CA ALA A 13 -17.33 -4.06 4.84
C ALA A 13 -18.28 -2.95 5.29
N GLY A 14 -18.98 -2.31 4.35
CA GLY A 14 -19.97 -1.29 4.66
C GLY A 14 -21.20 -1.84 5.37
N ASP A 15 -21.74 -2.99 4.94
CA ASP A 15 -22.94 -3.60 5.51
C ASP A 15 -22.70 -4.12 6.92
N HIS A 16 -21.50 -4.62 7.20
CA HIS A 16 -21.09 -5.11 8.51
C HIS A 16 -20.43 -4.05 9.40
N HIS A 17 -20.40 -2.78 8.96
CA HIS A 17 -19.83 -1.67 9.71
C HIS A 17 -18.41 -1.95 10.22
N LEU A 18 -17.55 -2.48 9.34
CA LEU A 18 -16.15 -2.68 9.69
C LEU A 18 -15.49 -1.31 9.91
N ASP A 19 -14.64 -1.22 10.94
CA ASP A 19 -13.96 0.04 11.27
C ASP A 19 -12.87 0.40 10.27
N VAL A 20 -12.03 -0.59 9.90
CA VAL A 20 -10.88 -0.41 9.00
C VAL A 20 -10.75 -1.61 8.07
N VAL A 21 -10.43 -1.34 6.82
CA VAL A 21 -10.12 -2.36 5.80
C VAL A 21 -8.72 -2.12 5.25
N ASN A 22 -7.91 -3.19 5.22
CA ASN A 22 -6.62 -3.22 4.55
C ASN A 22 -6.73 -3.87 3.17
N MET A 23 -6.17 -3.22 2.16
CA MET A 23 -6.20 -3.66 0.77
C MET A 23 -4.77 -3.74 0.21
N SER A 24 -4.13 -4.88 0.43
CA SER A 24 -2.75 -5.15 -0.02
C SER A 24 -2.72 -5.81 -1.40
N PHE A 25 -3.41 -5.22 -2.38
CA PHE A 25 -3.54 -5.72 -3.75
C PHE A 25 -3.88 -4.58 -4.72
N PHE A 26 -3.73 -4.83 -6.03
CA PHE A 26 -4.43 -4.07 -7.06
C PHE A 26 -5.57 -4.91 -7.67
N ALA A 27 -6.50 -4.24 -8.35
CA ALA A 27 -7.66 -4.91 -8.94
C ALA A 27 -7.30 -5.47 -10.33
N ASP A 28 -7.17 -6.82 -10.39
CA ASP A 28 -6.87 -7.54 -11.62
C ASP A 28 -7.95 -7.31 -12.72
N PRO A 29 -7.58 -7.43 -14.00
CA PRO A 29 -6.27 -7.80 -14.51
C PRO A 29 -5.38 -6.60 -14.89
N TRP A 30 -5.74 -5.37 -14.47
CA TRP A 30 -5.07 -4.15 -14.89
C TRP A 30 -4.41 -3.45 -13.71
N LEU A 31 -3.08 -3.32 -13.71
CA LEU A 31 -2.40 -2.44 -12.75
C LEU A 31 -2.92 -1.01 -12.91
N PHE A 32 -2.86 -0.48 -14.13
CA PHE A 32 -3.43 0.81 -14.44
C PHE A 32 -4.76 0.67 -15.20
N ASN A 33 -5.83 1.19 -14.63
CA ASN A 33 -7.15 1.25 -15.24
C ASN A 33 -7.35 2.62 -15.91
N CYS A 34 -7.41 2.66 -17.23
CA CYS A 34 -7.45 3.89 -18.03
C CYS A 34 -8.89 4.32 -18.34
N LYS A 35 -9.26 5.55 -17.99
CA LYS A 35 -10.63 6.08 -18.13
C LYS A 35 -11.06 6.33 -19.58
N ASN A 36 -10.14 6.36 -20.53
CA ASN A 36 -10.43 6.45 -21.96
C ASN A 36 -10.79 5.10 -22.60
N ASP A 37 -10.50 3.99 -21.94
CA ASP A 37 -11.00 2.67 -22.28
C ASP A 37 -12.38 2.44 -21.64
N ALA A 38 -13.34 1.89 -22.38
CA ALA A 38 -14.72 1.75 -21.92
C ALA A 38 -14.86 0.70 -20.79
N ASP A 39 -14.16 -0.42 -20.92
CA ASP A 39 -14.24 -1.53 -19.97
C ASP A 39 -13.48 -1.18 -18.68
N GLN A 40 -12.27 -0.63 -18.79
CA GLN A 40 -11.50 -0.19 -17.63
C GLN A 40 -12.22 0.97 -16.89
N ARG A 41 -12.86 1.89 -17.62
CA ARG A 41 -13.69 2.93 -17.01
C ARG A 41 -14.88 2.35 -16.25
N ALA A 42 -15.48 1.27 -16.74
CA ALA A 42 -16.57 0.58 -16.01
C ALA A 42 -16.05 -0.03 -14.70
N ILE A 43 -14.85 -0.64 -14.71
CA ILE A 43 -14.14 -1.14 -13.52
C ILE A 43 -13.91 -0.02 -12.51
N VAL A 44 -13.29 1.08 -12.95
CA VAL A 44 -13.07 2.28 -12.10
C VAL A 44 -14.38 2.75 -11.47
N THR A 45 -15.46 2.79 -12.25
CA THR A 45 -16.77 3.27 -11.78
C THR A 45 -17.37 2.33 -10.74
N ALA A 46 -17.31 1.02 -10.96
CA ALA A 46 -17.87 0.01 -10.06
C ALA A 46 -17.14 0.05 -8.69
N ILE A 47 -15.80 -0.05 -8.70
CA ILE A 47 -15.00 -0.06 -7.48
C ILE A 47 -15.11 1.28 -6.75
N SER A 48 -15.11 2.43 -7.46
CA SER A 48 -15.32 3.75 -6.85
C SER A 48 -16.68 3.89 -6.14
N ARG A 49 -17.73 3.28 -6.68
CA ARG A 49 -19.05 3.28 -6.04
C ARG A 49 -19.07 2.43 -4.77
N ALA A 50 -18.50 1.24 -4.82
CA ALA A 50 -18.39 0.35 -3.68
C ALA A 50 -17.53 0.97 -2.57
N SER A 51 -16.39 1.58 -2.91
CA SER A 51 -15.52 2.30 -1.98
C SER A 51 -16.28 3.43 -1.28
N ARG A 52 -16.97 4.29 -2.03
CA ARG A 52 -17.79 5.37 -1.44
C ARG A 52 -18.90 4.84 -0.54
N TYR A 53 -19.54 3.76 -0.93
CA TYR A 53 -20.57 3.11 -0.12
C TYR A 53 -20.04 2.68 1.24
N ALA A 54 -18.87 2.01 1.29
CA ALA A 54 -18.22 1.61 2.53
C ALA A 54 -17.78 2.82 3.37
N GLN A 55 -17.16 3.83 2.75
CA GLN A 55 -16.72 5.05 3.45
C GLN A 55 -17.90 5.83 4.07
N GLN A 56 -19.05 5.92 3.39
CA GLN A 56 -20.26 6.55 3.91
C GLN A 56 -20.82 5.81 5.13
N ARG A 57 -20.47 4.54 5.32
CA ARG A 57 -20.80 3.72 6.50
C ARG A 57 -19.73 3.74 7.59
N GLY A 58 -18.73 4.60 7.43
CA GLY A 58 -17.69 4.84 8.44
C GLY A 58 -16.44 3.97 8.28
N VAL A 59 -16.32 3.17 7.22
CA VAL A 59 -15.16 2.30 6.98
C VAL A 59 -13.95 3.15 6.57
N VAL A 60 -12.85 3.03 7.31
CA VAL A 60 -11.54 3.58 6.92
C VAL A 60 -10.88 2.59 5.96
N MET A 61 -10.45 3.09 4.80
CA MET A 61 -9.85 2.27 3.77
C MET A 61 -8.37 2.60 3.61
N VAL A 62 -7.52 1.58 3.68
CA VAL A 62 -6.06 1.70 3.59
C VAL A 62 -5.56 0.75 2.51
N ALA A 63 -4.70 1.22 1.62
CA ALA A 63 -4.21 0.43 0.50
C ALA A 63 -2.69 0.52 0.30
N ALA A 64 -2.11 -0.57 -0.17
CA ALA A 64 -0.71 -0.63 -0.58
C ALA A 64 -0.47 0.19 -1.85
N GLN A 65 0.68 0.85 -1.93
CA GLN A 65 1.03 1.74 -3.04
C GLN A 65 1.48 0.99 -4.31
N GLY A 66 1.95 -0.25 -4.18
CA GLY A 66 2.51 -1.07 -5.26
C GLY A 66 4.01 -1.30 -5.11
N ASN A 67 4.55 -2.26 -5.90
CA ASN A 67 5.92 -2.76 -5.75
C ASN A 67 6.74 -2.64 -7.04
N GLU A 68 6.38 -1.73 -7.92
CA GLU A 68 6.92 -1.57 -9.26
C GLU A 68 7.89 -0.37 -9.37
N ALA A 69 8.17 0.31 -8.24
CA ALA A 69 8.98 1.53 -8.17
C ALA A 69 8.48 2.68 -9.07
N ILE A 70 7.19 2.73 -9.35
CA ILE A 70 6.57 3.69 -10.28
C ILE A 70 6.17 4.97 -9.54
N ASP A 71 6.39 6.13 -10.17
CA ASP A 71 5.74 7.39 -9.80
C ASP A 71 4.30 7.40 -10.33
N LEU A 72 3.33 7.08 -9.45
CA LEU A 72 1.91 7.00 -9.80
C LEU A 72 1.30 8.36 -10.19
N ALA A 73 1.93 9.47 -9.76
CA ALA A 73 1.51 10.80 -10.20
C ALA A 73 1.90 11.12 -11.65
N HIS A 74 2.89 10.40 -12.20
CA HIS A 74 3.38 10.56 -13.56
C HIS A 74 3.66 9.20 -14.23
N PRO A 75 2.65 8.31 -14.34
CA PRO A 75 2.85 7.01 -14.94
C PRO A 75 3.13 7.14 -16.45
N VAL A 76 4.02 6.29 -16.95
CA VAL A 76 4.44 6.30 -18.36
C VAL A 76 4.14 4.98 -19.04
N THR A 77 4.50 3.87 -18.41
CA THR A 77 4.36 2.52 -18.95
C THR A 77 3.73 1.58 -17.94
N ASP A 78 2.99 0.61 -18.45
CA ASP A 78 2.48 -0.55 -17.72
C ASP A 78 2.95 -1.81 -18.46
N GLU A 79 3.78 -2.60 -17.81
CA GLU A 79 4.37 -3.83 -18.36
C GLU A 79 3.85 -5.08 -17.62
N ILE A 80 2.87 -4.90 -16.73
CA ILE A 80 2.31 -5.94 -15.88
C ILE A 80 0.96 -6.40 -16.41
N SER A 81 0.22 -5.50 -17.05
CA SER A 81 -1.15 -5.76 -17.44
C SER A 81 -1.32 -6.29 -18.88
N PRO A 82 -2.33 -7.16 -19.13
CA PRO A 82 -3.11 -7.83 -18.09
C PRO A 82 -2.26 -8.90 -17.40
N ASP A 83 -2.35 -9.00 -16.07
CA ASP A 83 -1.62 -10.00 -15.28
C ASP A 83 -2.31 -11.38 -15.29
N PHE A 84 -3.50 -11.44 -15.92
CA PHE A 84 -4.25 -12.69 -16.06
C PHE A 84 -4.91 -12.79 -17.45
N PRO A 85 -4.81 -13.96 -18.11
CA PRO A 85 -4.05 -15.14 -17.69
C PRO A 85 -2.53 -14.89 -17.72
N PRO A 86 -1.74 -15.57 -16.86
CA PRO A 86 -0.29 -15.37 -16.83
C PRO A 86 0.36 -15.55 -18.21
N GLY A 87 1.27 -14.65 -18.58
CA GLY A 87 1.93 -14.63 -19.87
C GLY A 87 1.16 -13.87 -20.96
N SER A 88 0.13 -13.13 -20.59
CA SER A 88 -0.62 -12.23 -21.49
C SER A 88 -0.25 -10.75 -21.33
N GLU A 89 0.77 -10.45 -20.52
CA GLU A 89 1.22 -9.10 -20.23
C GLU A 89 1.67 -8.37 -21.51
N LEU A 90 1.31 -7.10 -21.62
CA LEU A 90 1.63 -6.23 -22.73
C LEU A 90 2.28 -4.94 -22.24
N THR A 91 3.28 -4.45 -22.95
CA THR A 91 3.78 -3.09 -22.72
C THR A 91 2.74 -2.10 -23.23
N ARG A 92 2.19 -1.28 -22.34
CA ARG A 92 1.18 -0.26 -22.63
C ARG A 92 1.70 1.13 -22.24
N GLU A 93 1.46 2.12 -23.10
CA GLU A 93 1.60 3.52 -22.67
C GLU A 93 0.41 3.90 -21.79
N VAL A 94 0.69 4.47 -20.63
CA VAL A 94 -0.29 4.96 -19.66
C VAL A 94 -0.01 6.41 -19.31
N GLY A 95 -0.95 7.07 -18.67
CA GLY A 95 -0.81 8.48 -18.28
C GLY A 95 -1.80 8.82 -17.16
N ASN A 96 -1.91 10.10 -16.81
CA ASN A 96 -2.72 10.57 -15.66
C ASN A 96 -4.23 10.34 -15.80
N ASN A 97 -4.70 9.83 -16.94
CA ASN A 97 -6.07 9.32 -17.09
C ASN A 97 -6.23 7.86 -16.64
N CYS A 98 -5.15 7.20 -16.25
CA CYS A 98 -5.11 5.83 -15.74
C CYS A 98 -4.84 5.87 -14.22
N VAL A 99 -5.42 4.92 -13.49
CA VAL A 99 -5.33 4.86 -12.01
C VAL A 99 -5.12 3.43 -11.53
N VAL A 100 -4.36 3.27 -10.46
CA VAL A 100 -4.22 2.01 -9.74
C VAL A 100 -5.37 1.86 -8.74
N LEU A 101 -6.12 0.76 -8.84
CA LEU A 101 -7.25 0.49 -7.96
C LEU A 101 -6.90 -0.58 -6.92
N PRO A 102 -7.31 -0.45 -5.66
CA PRO A 102 -8.13 0.64 -5.09
C PRO A 102 -7.33 1.82 -4.55
N ASN A 103 -6.01 1.82 -4.65
CA ASN A 103 -5.11 2.76 -3.98
C ASN A 103 -5.40 4.23 -4.30
N GLU A 104 -5.60 4.56 -5.57
CA GLU A 104 -5.81 5.93 -6.02
C GLU A 104 -7.28 6.39 -5.97
N LEU A 105 -8.15 5.66 -5.26
CA LEU A 105 -9.52 6.10 -5.07
C LEU A 105 -9.62 7.21 -4.00
N PRO A 106 -10.49 8.21 -4.22
CA PRO A 106 -10.72 9.24 -3.21
C PRO A 106 -11.11 8.66 -1.85
N GLY A 107 -10.41 9.08 -0.79
CA GLY A 107 -10.66 8.64 0.58
C GLY A 107 -10.10 7.25 0.91
N VAL A 108 -9.24 6.71 0.08
CA VAL A 108 -8.37 5.57 0.41
C VAL A 108 -7.00 6.12 0.82
N VAL A 109 -6.45 5.64 1.91
CA VAL A 109 -5.11 6.00 2.39
C VAL A 109 -4.06 5.21 1.62
N GLY A 110 -3.28 5.87 0.79
CA GLY A 110 -2.16 5.28 0.05
C GLY A 110 -0.90 5.17 0.91
N VAL A 111 -0.35 3.95 1.02
CA VAL A 111 0.77 3.66 1.93
C VAL A 111 1.99 3.17 1.17
N THR A 112 3.07 3.96 1.19
CA THR A 112 4.39 3.54 0.71
C THR A 112 5.13 2.72 1.75
N GLY A 113 6.20 2.06 1.33
CA GLY A 113 6.97 1.18 2.18
C GLY A 113 8.38 1.68 2.49
N ILE A 114 8.81 1.54 3.74
CA ILE A 114 10.19 1.75 4.15
C ILE A 114 10.82 0.46 4.69
N GLY A 115 12.13 0.35 4.56
CA GLY A 115 12.92 -0.72 5.15
C GLY A 115 13.50 -0.35 6.52
N PRO A 116 14.35 -1.20 7.10
CA PRO A 116 14.92 -1.01 8.45
C PRO A 116 15.76 0.26 8.63
N SER A 117 16.37 0.78 7.57
CA SER A 117 17.10 2.06 7.65
C SER A 117 16.17 3.27 7.71
N GLY A 118 14.88 3.06 7.52
CA GLY A 118 13.88 4.13 7.43
C GLY A 118 13.76 4.75 6.03
N GLU A 119 14.51 4.27 5.05
CA GLU A 119 14.46 4.78 3.68
C GLU A 119 13.44 4.04 2.82
N LEU A 120 12.94 4.71 1.78
CA LEU A 120 11.97 4.13 0.85
C LEU A 120 12.50 2.80 0.32
N SER A 121 11.69 1.76 0.38
CA SER A 121 12.06 0.45 -0.16
C SER A 121 12.21 0.53 -1.67
N PHE A 122 13.24 -0.11 -2.22
CA PHE A 122 13.62 -0.01 -3.63
C PHE A 122 12.50 -0.35 -4.62
N PHE A 123 11.52 -1.12 -4.17
CA PHE A 123 10.38 -1.52 -4.97
C PHE A 123 9.15 -0.63 -4.79
N SER A 124 9.07 0.18 -3.71
CA SER A 124 7.84 0.91 -3.40
C SER A 124 7.47 1.89 -4.51
N SER A 125 6.28 1.72 -5.09
CA SER A 125 5.68 2.77 -5.90
C SER A 125 5.32 3.96 -5.00
N TYR A 126 5.24 5.17 -5.57
CA TYR A 126 5.10 6.43 -4.84
C TYR A 126 4.39 7.47 -5.71
N GLY A 127 4.16 8.67 -5.21
CA GLY A 127 3.64 9.75 -6.06
C GLY A 127 3.08 10.93 -5.26
N ALA A 128 3.26 12.12 -5.80
CA ALA A 128 2.70 13.34 -5.21
C ALA A 128 1.16 13.33 -5.30
N GLY A 129 0.51 13.49 -4.15
CA GLY A 129 -0.96 13.50 -4.05
C GLY A 129 -1.63 12.13 -4.07
N VAL A 130 -0.85 11.04 -4.17
CA VAL A 130 -1.34 9.66 -4.05
C VAL A 130 -0.71 8.92 -2.87
N THR A 131 0.45 9.38 -2.39
CA THR A 131 1.06 8.90 -1.14
C THR A 131 0.55 9.71 0.04
N ASP A 132 -0.13 9.06 0.99
CA ASP A 132 -0.63 9.71 2.21
C ASP A 132 0.36 9.58 3.37
N VAL A 133 0.84 8.36 3.61
CA VAL A 133 1.79 8.01 4.68
C VAL A 133 2.73 6.90 4.24
N THR A 134 3.76 6.65 5.05
CA THR A 134 4.65 5.51 4.88
C THR A 134 4.63 4.61 6.13
N ALA A 135 4.95 3.33 5.94
CA ALA A 135 5.00 2.35 7.01
C ALA A 135 6.05 1.24 6.74
N PRO A 136 6.42 0.43 7.73
CA PRO A 136 7.39 -0.65 7.54
C PRO A 136 6.90 -1.68 6.50
N SER A 137 7.65 -1.83 5.41
CA SER A 137 7.40 -2.81 4.34
C SER A 137 8.47 -3.89 4.26
N GLY A 138 9.59 -3.65 4.94
CA GLY A 138 10.82 -4.36 4.69
C GLY A 138 11.50 -3.92 3.39
N SER A 139 12.82 -4.08 3.33
CA SER A 139 13.61 -4.00 2.11
C SER A 139 14.88 -4.81 2.26
N SER A 140 15.07 -5.77 1.37
CA SER A 140 16.24 -6.68 1.40
C SER A 140 17.56 -5.98 1.10
N GLY A 141 17.52 -4.76 0.55
CA GLY A 141 18.71 -3.95 0.34
C GLY A 141 19.23 -3.26 1.60
N GLN A 142 18.38 -3.07 2.60
CA GLN A 142 18.68 -2.22 3.75
C GLN A 142 19.22 -2.98 4.99
N ALA A 143 19.17 -4.31 4.99
CA ALA A 143 19.78 -5.12 6.04
C ALA A 143 20.08 -6.54 5.54
N PRO A 144 21.01 -7.27 6.20
CA PRO A 144 21.31 -8.65 5.84
C PRO A 144 20.08 -9.55 5.89
N ASN A 145 19.99 -10.52 4.95
CA ASN A 145 18.91 -11.50 4.91
C ASN A 145 18.87 -12.34 6.20
N PRO A 146 17.69 -12.60 6.83
CA PRO A 146 16.35 -12.16 6.41
C PRO A 146 15.92 -10.81 7.00
N PHE A 147 16.71 -10.15 7.86
CA PHE A 147 16.36 -9.04 8.74
C PHE A 147 15.98 -7.72 8.02
N GLY A 148 16.22 -7.63 6.72
CA GLY A 148 15.71 -6.55 5.90
C GLY A 148 14.19 -6.59 5.67
N ARG A 149 13.51 -7.65 6.14
CA ARG A 149 12.10 -7.92 5.86
C ARG A 149 11.23 -7.84 7.10
N VAL A 150 9.92 -7.89 6.90
CA VAL A 150 8.90 -7.97 7.97
C VAL A 150 8.63 -9.44 8.27
N LEU A 151 8.67 -9.82 9.54
CA LEU A 151 8.25 -11.14 9.99
C LEU A 151 6.74 -11.15 10.20
N ALA A 152 6.04 -12.05 9.53
CA ALA A 152 4.60 -12.19 9.61
C ALA A 152 4.17 -13.65 9.76
N ALA A 153 2.99 -13.88 10.34
CA ALA A 153 2.38 -15.20 10.38
C ALA A 153 2.19 -15.74 8.94
N TRP A 154 2.45 -17.01 8.75
CA TRP A 154 2.38 -17.66 7.46
C TRP A 154 1.55 -18.95 7.50
N SER A 155 1.05 -19.38 6.36
CA SER A 155 0.29 -20.64 6.28
C SER A 155 1.22 -21.84 6.36
N SER A 156 0.90 -22.81 7.22
CA SER A 156 1.59 -24.11 7.28
C SER A 156 1.24 -25.03 6.10
N THR A 157 0.18 -24.68 5.34
CA THR A 157 -0.31 -25.45 4.19
C THR A 157 -0.25 -24.67 2.88
N GLY A 158 0.17 -23.39 2.95
CA GLY A 158 0.39 -22.54 1.77
C GLY A 158 1.67 -22.92 1.02
N PRO A 159 1.87 -22.38 -0.17
CA PRO A 159 3.13 -22.58 -0.87
C PRO A 159 4.29 -22.11 0.00
N PRO A 160 5.36 -22.91 0.12
CA PRO A 160 6.55 -22.49 0.85
C PRO A 160 7.11 -21.23 0.20
N ILE A 161 7.68 -20.35 1.01
CA ILE A 161 8.51 -19.29 0.46
C ILE A 161 9.84 -19.93 0.04
N ASP A 162 10.00 -20.15 -1.26
CA ASP A 162 11.12 -20.88 -1.87
C ASP A 162 12.48 -20.16 -1.74
N LEU A 163 12.74 -19.49 -0.62
CA LEU A 163 14.01 -18.81 -0.38
C LEU A 163 14.56 -19.20 0.99
N PRO A 164 15.73 -19.83 1.02
CA PRO A 164 16.37 -20.29 2.25
C PRO A 164 16.47 -19.20 3.33
N GLY A 165 16.11 -19.55 4.57
CA GLY A 165 16.19 -18.65 5.72
C GLY A 165 15.04 -17.65 5.86
N ARG A 166 13.98 -17.77 5.05
CA ARG A 166 12.78 -16.92 5.18
C ARG A 166 11.67 -17.51 6.02
N ASP A 167 11.65 -18.83 6.18
CA ASP A 167 10.66 -19.50 7.02
C ASP A 167 11.20 -19.66 8.44
N VAL A 168 10.35 -19.39 9.41
CA VAL A 168 10.61 -19.59 10.83
C VAL A 168 9.47 -20.43 11.40
N GLN A 169 9.80 -21.50 12.10
CA GLN A 169 8.85 -22.28 12.86
C GLN A 169 9.17 -22.12 14.34
N ASP A 170 8.18 -21.78 15.16
CA ASP A 170 8.35 -21.72 16.60
C ASP A 170 8.27 -23.11 17.25
N ALA A 171 8.54 -23.19 18.55
CA ALA A 171 8.52 -24.43 19.31
C ALA A 171 7.10 -25.07 19.40
N GLY A 172 6.06 -24.29 19.11
CA GLY A 172 4.67 -24.77 19.06
C GLY A 172 4.22 -25.24 17.69
N GLY A 173 5.10 -25.10 16.68
CA GLY A 173 4.82 -25.46 15.29
C GLY A 173 4.12 -24.38 14.47
N ALA A 174 3.92 -23.18 15.01
CA ALA A 174 3.41 -22.06 14.24
C ALA A 174 4.46 -21.57 13.22
N VAL A 175 3.99 -21.28 12.00
CA VAL A 175 4.85 -20.90 10.89
C VAL A 175 4.78 -19.39 10.67
N TYR A 176 5.95 -18.80 10.47
CA TYR A 176 6.14 -17.39 10.14
C TYR A 176 7.03 -17.27 8.91
N ALA A 177 6.94 -16.15 8.21
CA ALA A 177 7.81 -15.88 7.09
C ALA A 177 8.32 -14.45 7.08
N TRP A 178 9.55 -14.26 6.64
CA TRP A 178 10.15 -12.96 6.37
C TRP A 178 9.77 -12.50 4.97
N VAL A 179 8.90 -11.50 4.88
CA VAL A 179 8.34 -10.98 3.63
C VAL A 179 8.61 -9.49 3.47
N GLN A 180 8.52 -8.99 2.25
CA GLN A 180 8.65 -7.57 1.95
C GLN A 180 7.64 -7.18 0.89
N GLY A 181 7.24 -5.91 0.89
CA GLY A 181 6.26 -5.35 -0.04
C GLY A 181 5.46 -4.23 0.62
N THR A 182 4.92 -3.32 -0.17
CA THR A 182 3.94 -2.33 0.32
C THR A 182 2.71 -3.03 0.91
N SER A 183 2.48 -4.30 0.54
CA SER A 183 1.50 -5.20 1.16
C SER A 183 1.73 -5.42 2.65
N MET A 184 2.95 -5.21 3.17
CA MET A 184 3.28 -5.26 4.60
C MET A 184 3.17 -3.87 5.23
N ALA A 185 3.44 -2.80 4.48
CA ALA A 185 3.30 -1.43 4.98
C ALA A 185 1.83 -1.06 5.25
N SER A 186 0.95 -1.35 4.31
CA SER A 186 -0.49 -1.04 4.40
C SER A 186 -1.14 -1.58 5.69
N PRO A 187 -0.96 -2.85 6.12
CA PRO A 187 -1.54 -3.34 7.35
C PRO A 187 -0.97 -2.68 8.62
N HIS A 188 0.27 -2.19 8.62
CA HIS A 188 0.78 -1.37 9.72
C HIS A 188 -0.01 -0.06 9.85
N ALA A 189 -0.23 0.65 8.75
CA ALA A 189 -1.05 1.86 8.73
C ALA A 189 -2.51 1.57 9.11
N ALA A 190 -3.08 0.46 8.62
CA ALA A 190 -4.42 0.01 9.00
C ALA A 190 -4.52 -0.30 10.50
N GLY A 191 -3.49 -0.92 11.08
CA GLY A 191 -3.40 -1.15 12.52
C GLY A 191 -3.40 0.15 13.33
N VAL A 192 -2.65 1.17 12.89
CA VAL A 192 -2.67 2.49 13.54
C VAL A 192 -4.05 3.16 13.39
N ALA A 193 -4.69 3.08 12.21
CA ALA A 193 -6.06 3.57 12.03
C ALA A 193 -7.06 2.87 12.96
N ALA A 194 -6.90 1.56 13.19
CA ALA A 194 -7.72 0.80 14.15
C ALA A 194 -7.50 1.26 15.60
N LEU A 195 -6.27 1.59 16.00
CA LEU A 195 -5.96 2.16 17.31
C LEU A 195 -6.62 3.53 17.49
N ILE A 196 -6.58 4.40 16.48
CA ILE A 196 -7.30 5.68 16.51
C ILE A 196 -8.81 5.44 16.69
N ARG A 197 -9.38 4.52 15.94
CA ARG A 197 -10.80 4.18 16.05
C ARG A 197 -11.15 3.63 17.44
N ALA A 198 -10.31 2.78 18.02
CA ALA A 198 -10.51 2.24 19.36
C ALA A 198 -10.44 3.32 20.46
N ALA A 199 -9.53 4.30 20.31
CA ALA A 199 -9.44 5.44 21.21
C ALA A 199 -10.61 6.43 21.03
N HIS A 200 -11.13 6.57 19.81
CA HIS A 200 -12.18 7.54 19.45
C HIS A 200 -13.30 6.87 18.63
N PRO A 201 -14.17 6.04 19.26
CA PRO A 201 -15.16 5.24 18.52
C PRO A 201 -16.19 6.03 17.71
N SER A 202 -16.44 7.30 18.05
CA SER A 202 -17.37 8.18 17.33
C SER A 202 -16.73 8.99 16.20
N MET A 203 -15.42 8.87 15.99
CA MET A 203 -14.70 9.62 14.96
C MET A 203 -15.12 9.13 13.57
N SER A 204 -15.41 10.04 12.63
CA SER A 204 -15.72 9.65 11.25
C SER A 204 -14.50 9.04 10.55
N ALA A 205 -14.71 8.26 9.48
CA ALA A 205 -13.62 7.67 8.69
C ALA A 205 -12.62 8.74 8.22
N GLY A 206 -13.11 9.86 7.70
CA GLY A 206 -12.25 10.98 7.27
C GLY A 206 -11.46 11.63 8.42
N ALA A 207 -12.04 11.69 9.63
CA ALA A 207 -11.32 12.20 10.80
C ALA A 207 -10.22 11.22 11.26
N VAL A 208 -10.47 9.91 11.20
CA VAL A 208 -9.44 8.89 11.48
C VAL A 208 -8.28 9.00 10.48
N GLN A 209 -8.57 9.16 9.19
CA GLN A 209 -7.55 9.37 8.15
C GLN A 209 -6.74 10.65 8.40
N ALA A 210 -7.42 11.75 8.73
CA ALA A 210 -6.75 13.01 9.04
C ALA A 210 -5.85 12.89 10.29
N THR A 211 -6.31 12.18 11.33
CA THR A 211 -5.50 11.93 12.53
C THR A 211 -4.28 11.08 12.18
N LEU A 212 -4.47 9.98 11.43
CA LEU A 212 -3.36 9.12 10.97
C LEU A 212 -2.29 9.93 10.25
N GLN A 213 -2.68 10.82 9.34
CA GLN A 213 -1.77 11.66 8.58
C GLN A 213 -1.12 12.76 9.42
N ASN A 214 -1.87 13.41 10.31
CA ASN A 214 -1.38 14.54 11.10
C ASN A 214 -0.49 14.13 12.27
N THR A 215 -0.60 12.88 12.74
CA THR A 215 0.25 12.32 13.79
C THR A 215 1.45 11.56 13.24
N ALA A 216 1.52 11.37 11.91
CA ALA A 216 2.68 10.74 11.28
C ALA A 216 3.96 11.52 11.55
N MET A 217 5.06 10.80 11.77
CA MET A 217 6.39 11.36 11.98
C MET A 217 6.93 11.90 10.65
N PRO A 218 7.12 13.22 10.49
CA PRO A 218 7.55 13.79 9.22
C PRO A 218 8.87 13.20 8.74
N LYS A 219 8.95 12.95 7.43
CA LYS A 219 10.18 12.49 6.76
C LYS A 219 10.46 13.37 5.56
N ASP A 220 11.69 13.85 5.48
CA ASP A 220 12.21 14.59 4.34
C ASP A 220 12.72 13.65 3.24
N CYS A 221 12.96 14.18 2.06
CA CYS A 221 13.62 13.44 1.02
C CYS A 221 15.02 13.00 1.46
N PRO A 222 15.40 11.72 1.21
CA PRO A 222 16.72 11.23 1.58
C PRO A 222 17.81 11.92 0.75
N THR A 223 18.99 12.05 1.33
CA THR A 223 20.18 12.38 0.54
C THR A 223 20.61 11.17 -0.30
N PRO A 224 21.32 11.34 -1.41
CA PRO A 224 21.75 10.20 -2.23
C PRO A 224 22.53 9.11 -1.48
N ALA A 225 23.18 9.46 -0.37
CA ALA A 225 23.92 8.52 0.47
C ALA A 225 23.00 7.68 1.40
N GLU A 226 21.75 8.08 1.55
CA GLU A 226 20.76 7.48 2.46
C GLU A 226 19.67 6.69 1.72
N THR A 227 19.80 6.51 0.41
CA THR A 227 18.83 5.74 -0.37
C THR A 227 19.05 4.23 -0.17
N ASP A 228 17.98 3.46 -0.41
CA ASP A 228 18.09 2.00 -0.40
C ASP A 228 19.21 1.53 -1.34
N PRO A 229 20.12 0.65 -0.90
CA PRO A 229 21.20 0.14 -1.74
C PRO A 229 20.76 -0.53 -3.05
N LEU A 230 19.51 -1.00 -3.12
CA LEU A 230 18.89 -1.54 -4.34
C LEU A 230 18.05 -0.49 -5.11
N SER A 231 18.12 0.79 -4.70
CA SER A 231 17.43 1.86 -5.42
C SER A 231 17.87 1.89 -6.89
N GLY A 232 16.87 1.93 -7.78
CA GLY A 232 17.10 1.84 -9.22
C GLY A 232 17.07 0.43 -9.81
N ALA A 233 16.97 -0.63 -8.98
CA ALA A 233 16.91 -2.00 -9.47
C ALA A 233 15.63 -2.29 -10.32
N LEU A 234 14.52 -1.61 -10.00
CA LEU A 234 13.25 -1.69 -10.74
C LEU A 234 12.92 -0.40 -11.52
N GLY A 235 13.68 0.68 -11.27
CA GLY A 235 13.45 1.99 -11.87
C GLY A 235 14.02 3.09 -10.99
N VAL A 236 14.29 4.25 -11.58
CA VAL A 236 14.84 5.39 -10.84
C VAL A 236 13.72 6.07 -10.06
N GLN A 237 13.79 6.00 -8.74
CA GLN A 237 12.88 6.70 -7.84
C GLN A 237 13.43 8.10 -7.55
N THR A 238 12.61 9.12 -7.70
CA THR A 238 12.99 10.52 -7.46
C THR A 238 12.11 11.14 -6.39
N CYS A 239 12.72 11.51 -5.27
CA CYS A 239 12.01 12.18 -4.20
C CYS A 239 11.84 13.66 -4.51
N THR A 240 10.63 14.17 -4.30
CA THR A 240 10.28 15.59 -4.42
C THR A 240 9.36 15.99 -3.27
N GLY A 241 9.29 17.27 -2.98
CA GLY A 241 8.49 17.82 -1.90
C GLY A 241 9.34 18.55 -0.87
N GLY A 242 8.72 18.93 0.24
CA GLY A 242 9.38 19.68 1.31
C GLY A 242 9.11 19.06 2.69
N PRO A 243 9.60 19.72 3.75
CA PRO A 243 9.47 19.20 5.11
C PRO A 243 8.01 18.86 5.45
N GLY A 244 7.82 17.63 5.91
CA GLY A 244 6.51 17.13 6.34
C GLY A 244 5.53 16.77 5.23
N HIS A 245 5.96 16.79 3.95
CA HIS A 245 5.18 16.21 2.84
C HIS A 245 6.03 15.99 1.60
N THR A 246 6.30 14.72 1.30
CA THR A 246 7.06 14.33 0.11
C THR A 246 6.27 13.31 -0.72
N ASN A 247 6.62 13.13 -2.00
CA ASN A 247 6.01 12.09 -2.84
C ASN A 247 6.40 10.67 -2.40
N PHE A 248 7.51 10.50 -1.64
CA PHE A 248 7.95 9.21 -1.10
C PHE A 248 7.19 8.81 0.17
N TYR A 249 6.98 9.75 1.08
CA TYR A 249 6.54 9.44 2.44
C TYR A 249 5.19 10.09 2.81
N GLY A 250 4.59 10.86 1.90
CA GLY A 250 3.38 11.62 2.21
C GLY A 250 3.60 12.53 3.43
N LYS A 251 2.78 12.38 4.45
CA LYS A 251 2.90 13.08 5.74
C LYS A 251 4.02 12.53 6.64
N GLY A 252 4.51 11.33 6.33
CA GLY A 252 5.60 10.69 7.09
C GLY A 252 5.30 9.26 7.52
N LEU A 253 6.13 8.76 8.44
CA LEU A 253 5.98 7.44 9.03
C LEU A 253 4.83 7.41 10.04
N VAL A 254 3.93 6.45 9.91
CA VAL A 254 2.82 6.28 10.87
C VAL A 254 3.34 6.11 12.31
N ASP A 255 2.72 6.79 13.26
CA ASP A 255 3.09 6.78 14.68
C ASP A 255 1.90 6.32 15.52
N ALA A 256 1.96 5.08 16.00
CA ALA A 256 0.88 4.49 16.78
C ALA A 256 0.69 5.16 18.16
N LEU A 257 1.80 5.64 18.77
CA LEU A 257 1.74 6.30 20.07
C LEU A 257 1.11 7.68 19.95
N ALA A 258 1.59 8.50 19.02
CA ALA A 258 1.04 9.83 18.78
C ALA A 258 -0.43 9.77 18.33
N ALA A 259 -0.77 8.79 17.49
CA ALA A 259 -2.12 8.59 16.99
C ALA A 259 -3.13 8.14 18.05
N GLY A 260 -2.69 7.35 19.06
CA GLY A 260 -3.55 6.83 20.11
C GLY A 260 -3.69 7.74 21.35
N SER A 261 -2.89 8.82 21.42
CA SER A 261 -2.84 9.73 22.57
C SER A 261 -3.45 11.13 22.33
N GLY A 262 -3.96 11.35 21.09
CA GLY A 262 -4.56 12.62 20.66
C GLY A 262 -6.04 12.83 21.00
#